data_cc7eef5f66b4da894054f306aa3ed2c6
#
_entry.id   cc7eef5f66b4da894054f306aa3ed2c6
#
_cell.length_a   1.000
_cell.length_b   1.000
_cell.length_c   1.000
_cell.angle_alpha   90.00
_cell.angle_beta   90.00
_cell.angle_gamma   90.00
#
_symmetry.space_group_name_H-M   'P 1'
#
loop_
_entity.id
_entity.type
_entity.pdbx_description
1 polymer ?
#
loop_
_entity_poly.entity_id
_entity_poly.type
_entity_poly.pdbx_seq_one_letter_code
_entity_poly.pdbx_strand_id
1 'polypeptide(L)'
;IVVVCEAMWSFYVVISWKLSKNVNALAVTAWTGLFGAIFCTLAGLIFNELHVYAITKTYIEAFLVLSLLTGVVAFVLWNFAITKVGASKGGTFVYLIPVFGAVFGVVLLGEEFTLQEFIGALIVVIGMIISVKAKLSVRSNTKSVSEIKKHLIEKQALKLNSEK
;
A
#
# COMPACT_ATOMS: atom_id res chain seq x y z
N ILE A 1 13.37 -4.47 -12.91
CA ILE A 1 12.66 -5.43 -12.03
C ILE A 1 11.88 -4.66 -10.98
N VAL A 2 12.52 -3.84 -10.12
CA VAL A 2 11.87 -3.12 -8.99
C VAL A 2 10.65 -2.30 -9.45
N VAL A 3 10.77 -1.52 -10.53
CA VAL A 3 9.67 -0.69 -11.06
C VAL A 3 8.45 -1.54 -11.45
N VAL A 4 8.67 -2.72 -12.00
CA VAL A 4 7.58 -3.66 -12.35
C VAL A 4 6.90 -4.19 -11.10
N CYS A 5 7.68 -4.55 -10.07
CA CYS A 5 7.13 -4.99 -8.78
C CYS A 5 6.27 -3.91 -8.12
N GLU A 6 6.72 -2.65 -8.15
CA GLU A 6 5.98 -1.51 -7.61
C GLU A 6 4.68 -1.22 -8.40
N ALA A 7 4.72 -1.37 -9.73
CA ALA A 7 3.52 -1.26 -10.55
C ALA A 7 2.50 -2.37 -10.20
N MET A 8 2.94 -3.61 -10.06
CA MET A 8 2.10 -4.74 -9.64
C MET A 8 1.55 -4.54 -8.21
N TRP A 9 2.36 -4.04 -7.29
CA TRP A 9 1.92 -3.68 -5.95
C TRP A 9 0.83 -2.60 -5.97
N SER A 10 0.99 -1.56 -6.79
CA SER A 10 0.00 -0.51 -6.96
C SER A 10 -1.33 -1.05 -7.50
N PHE A 11 -1.28 -1.95 -8.47
CA PHE A 11 -2.44 -2.67 -8.99
C PHE A 11 -3.14 -3.48 -7.89
N TYR A 12 -2.37 -4.25 -7.13
CA TYR A 12 -2.87 -5.01 -6.00
C TYR A 12 -3.62 -4.12 -5.00
N VAL A 13 -3.02 -2.99 -4.59
CA VAL A 13 -3.63 -2.07 -3.62
C VAL A 13 -4.97 -1.51 -4.11
N VAL A 14 -5.07 -1.13 -5.39
CA VAL A 14 -6.31 -0.60 -5.98
C VAL A 14 -7.39 -1.67 -6.06
N ILE A 15 -7.04 -2.87 -6.51
CA ILE A 15 -7.99 -4.01 -6.63
C ILE A 15 -8.46 -4.44 -5.25
N SER A 16 -7.55 -4.62 -4.29
CA SER A 16 -7.88 -4.99 -2.92
C SER A 16 -8.79 -3.98 -2.25
N TRP A 17 -8.52 -2.68 -2.41
CA TRP A 17 -9.41 -1.64 -1.89
C TRP A 17 -10.81 -1.71 -2.50
N LYS A 18 -10.92 -1.94 -3.81
CA LYS A 18 -12.20 -2.04 -4.50
C LYS A 18 -12.98 -3.27 -4.07
N LEU A 19 -12.30 -4.40 -3.91
CA LEU A 19 -12.89 -5.68 -3.50
C LEU A 19 -13.30 -5.66 -2.01
N SER A 20 -12.48 -5.08 -1.15
CA SER A 20 -12.71 -4.99 0.30
C SER A 20 -13.89 -4.09 0.70
N LYS A 21 -14.52 -3.38 -0.26
CA LYS A 21 -15.80 -2.69 0.00
C LYS A 21 -16.97 -3.65 0.16
N ASN A 22 -16.91 -4.81 -0.51
CA ASN A 22 -17.97 -5.79 -0.58
C ASN A 22 -17.62 -7.11 0.11
N VAL A 23 -16.34 -7.33 0.41
CA VAL A 23 -15.80 -8.58 0.97
C VAL A 23 -14.95 -8.25 2.20
N ASN A 24 -14.95 -9.13 3.19
CA ASN A 24 -14.14 -8.96 4.39
C ASN A 24 -12.63 -8.92 4.06
N ALA A 25 -11.88 -8.03 4.70
CA ALA A 25 -10.44 -7.90 4.54
C ALA A 25 -9.68 -9.22 4.77
N LEU A 26 -10.15 -10.04 5.72
CA LEU A 26 -9.59 -11.37 5.97
C LEU A 26 -9.74 -12.30 4.76
N ALA A 27 -10.93 -12.31 4.14
CA ALA A 27 -11.19 -13.12 2.96
C ALA A 27 -10.34 -12.66 1.76
N VAL A 28 -10.20 -11.35 1.56
CA VAL A 28 -9.31 -10.79 0.51
C VAL A 28 -7.88 -11.25 0.73
N THR A 29 -7.37 -11.17 1.96
CA THR A 29 -6.01 -11.61 2.31
C THR A 29 -5.84 -13.11 2.07
N ALA A 30 -6.81 -13.94 2.50
CA ALA A 30 -6.73 -15.39 2.34
C ALA A 30 -6.71 -15.81 0.86
N TRP A 31 -7.58 -15.26 0.04
CA TRP A 31 -7.63 -15.58 -1.39
C TRP A 31 -6.40 -15.07 -2.13
N THR A 32 -5.93 -13.86 -1.87
CA THR A 32 -4.71 -13.33 -2.51
C THR A 32 -3.47 -14.11 -2.09
N GLY A 33 -3.38 -14.52 -0.82
CA GLY A 33 -2.31 -15.37 -0.33
C GLY A 33 -2.33 -16.77 -0.97
N LEU A 34 -3.51 -17.39 -1.10
CA LEU A 34 -3.67 -18.69 -1.74
C LEU A 34 -3.24 -18.66 -3.22
N PHE A 35 -3.75 -17.69 -3.99
CA PHE A 35 -3.35 -17.55 -5.38
C PHE A 35 -1.85 -17.22 -5.52
N GLY A 36 -1.33 -16.34 -4.66
CA GLY A 36 0.10 -16.04 -4.62
C GLY A 36 0.95 -17.28 -4.38
N ALA A 37 0.58 -18.12 -3.41
CA ALA A 37 1.27 -19.37 -3.12
C ALA A 37 1.25 -20.34 -4.33
N ILE A 38 0.09 -20.50 -4.98
CA ILE A 38 -0.05 -21.35 -6.17
C ILE A 38 0.86 -20.84 -7.29
N PHE A 39 0.81 -19.54 -7.61
CA PHE A 39 1.63 -18.96 -8.67
C PHE A 39 3.13 -19.03 -8.37
N CYS A 40 3.54 -18.76 -7.14
CA CYS A 40 4.95 -18.88 -6.75
C CYS A 40 5.44 -20.32 -6.81
N THR A 41 4.63 -21.29 -6.40
CA THR A 41 4.99 -22.71 -6.49
C THR A 41 5.12 -23.16 -7.94
N LEU A 42 4.17 -22.79 -8.81
CA LEU A 42 4.23 -23.10 -10.23
C LEU A 42 5.44 -22.45 -10.90
N ALA A 43 5.74 -21.20 -10.59
CA ALA A 43 6.91 -20.51 -11.10
C ALA A 43 8.21 -21.22 -10.64
N GLY A 44 8.31 -21.57 -9.36
CA GLY A 44 9.46 -22.31 -8.82
C GLY A 44 9.67 -23.66 -9.50
N LEU A 45 8.59 -24.38 -9.84
CA LEU A 45 8.66 -25.63 -10.60
C LEU A 45 9.13 -25.41 -12.04
N ILE A 46 8.58 -24.40 -12.74
CA ILE A 46 8.91 -24.12 -14.15
C ILE A 46 10.37 -23.67 -14.29
N PHE A 47 10.85 -22.82 -13.39
CA PHE A 47 12.23 -22.31 -13.43
C PHE A 47 13.24 -23.22 -12.74
N ASN A 48 12.80 -24.37 -12.20
CA ASN A 48 13.63 -25.34 -11.48
C ASN A 48 14.40 -24.72 -10.28
N GLU A 49 13.79 -23.74 -9.61
CA GLU A 49 14.34 -23.00 -8.47
C GLU A 49 13.91 -23.57 -7.12
N LEU A 50 13.15 -24.69 -7.10
CA LEU A 50 12.73 -25.36 -5.88
C LEU A 50 13.88 -26.23 -5.33
N HIS A 51 14.82 -25.57 -4.68
CA HIS A 51 15.88 -26.27 -3.98
C HIS A 51 15.47 -26.54 -2.54
N VAL A 52 15.33 -27.80 -2.18
CA VAL A 52 15.10 -28.21 -0.79
C VAL A 52 16.44 -28.22 -0.06
N TYR A 53 16.76 -27.11 0.61
CA TYR A 53 17.91 -27.05 1.51
C TYR A 53 17.61 -27.79 2.81
N ALA A 54 18.66 -28.18 3.54
CA ALA A 54 18.50 -28.83 4.85
C ALA A 54 17.64 -27.96 5.78
N ILE A 55 16.45 -28.45 6.13
CA ILE A 55 15.50 -27.75 6.97
C ILE A 55 16.00 -27.81 8.43
N THR A 56 16.60 -26.74 8.89
CA THR A 56 17.04 -26.58 10.27
C THR A 56 15.90 -26.03 11.14
N LYS A 57 15.89 -26.37 12.44
CA LYS A 57 14.89 -25.84 13.38
C LYS A 57 14.76 -24.30 13.30
N THR A 58 15.89 -23.61 13.24
CA THR A 58 15.93 -22.13 13.10
C THR A 58 15.24 -21.64 11.83
N TYR A 59 15.35 -22.37 10.73
CA TYR A 59 14.62 -22.05 9.49
C TYR A 59 13.11 -22.14 9.67
N ILE A 60 12.63 -23.19 10.33
CA ILE A 60 11.20 -23.38 10.59
C ILE A 60 10.68 -22.26 11.50
N GLU A 61 11.39 -21.94 12.57
CA GLU A 61 11.01 -20.87 13.49
C GLU A 61 10.96 -19.51 12.79
N ALA A 62 11.99 -19.15 12.03
CA ALA A 62 12.02 -17.91 11.27
C ALA A 62 10.92 -17.85 10.21
N PHE A 63 10.68 -18.95 9.50
CA PHE A 63 9.61 -19.04 8.51
C PHE A 63 8.22 -18.87 9.12
N LEU A 64 7.95 -19.52 10.26
CA LEU A 64 6.68 -19.39 10.97
C LEU A 64 6.46 -17.95 11.47
N VAL A 65 7.47 -17.33 12.06
CA VAL A 65 7.38 -15.96 12.54
C VAL A 65 7.13 -15.00 11.38
N LEU A 66 7.90 -15.10 10.29
CA LEU A 66 7.73 -14.24 9.12
C LEU A 66 6.38 -14.45 8.44
N SER A 67 5.96 -15.70 8.21
CA SER A 67 4.71 -15.99 7.51
C SER A 67 3.48 -15.58 8.34
N LEU A 68 3.47 -15.81 9.64
CA LEU A 68 2.36 -15.42 10.49
C LEU A 68 2.32 -13.91 10.73
N LEU A 69 3.45 -13.31 11.11
CA LEU A 69 3.49 -11.90 11.46
C LEU A 69 3.34 -11.00 10.23
N THR A 70 4.13 -11.25 9.19
CA THR A 70 4.13 -10.43 7.98
C THR A 70 3.07 -10.88 6.98
N GLY A 71 2.95 -12.20 6.74
CA GLY A 71 2.03 -12.75 5.75
C GLY A 71 0.56 -12.70 6.18
N VAL A 72 0.26 -12.92 7.46
CA VAL A 72 -1.13 -12.90 7.93
C VAL A 72 -1.46 -11.60 8.64
N VAL A 73 -0.80 -11.30 9.76
CA VAL A 73 -1.19 -10.17 10.62
C VAL A 73 -1.01 -8.83 9.88
N ALA A 74 0.15 -8.58 9.29
CA ALA A 74 0.42 -7.30 8.62
C ALA A 74 -0.48 -7.10 7.39
N PHE A 75 -0.71 -8.15 6.58
CA PHE A 75 -1.58 -8.05 5.40
C PHE A 75 -3.07 -7.88 5.76
N VAL A 76 -3.56 -8.54 6.80
CA VAL A 76 -4.94 -8.33 7.28
C VAL A 76 -5.11 -6.90 7.79
N LEU A 77 -4.17 -6.41 8.61
CA LEU A 77 -4.18 -5.03 9.09
C LEU A 77 -4.09 -4.02 7.93
N TRP A 78 -3.24 -4.29 6.95
CA TRP A 78 -3.12 -3.48 5.73
C TRP A 78 -4.44 -3.41 4.97
N ASN A 79 -5.04 -4.55 4.63
CA ASN A 79 -6.31 -4.59 3.92
C ASN A 79 -7.44 -3.91 4.71
N PHE A 80 -7.48 -4.11 6.02
CA PHE A 80 -8.43 -3.41 6.90
C PHE A 80 -8.19 -1.90 6.90
N ALA A 81 -6.93 -1.44 6.99
CA ALA A 81 -6.61 -0.02 6.98
C ALA A 81 -7.00 0.65 5.66
N ILE A 82 -6.68 0.05 4.50
CA ILE A 82 -7.02 0.65 3.21
C ILE A 82 -8.52 0.73 2.94
N THR A 83 -9.34 -0.16 3.52
CA THR A 83 -10.81 -0.04 3.44
C THR A 83 -11.31 1.22 4.14
N LYS A 84 -10.69 1.60 5.25
CA LYS A 84 -11.09 2.78 6.05
C LYS A 84 -10.54 4.09 5.48
N VAL A 85 -9.26 4.12 5.10
CA VAL A 85 -8.59 5.35 4.65
C VAL A 85 -8.59 5.54 3.13
N GLY A 86 -8.82 4.48 2.37
CA GLY A 86 -8.77 4.45 0.90
C GLY A 86 -7.37 4.18 0.35
N ALA A 87 -7.30 3.52 -0.83
CA ALA A 87 -6.05 3.09 -1.47
C ALA A 87 -5.04 4.24 -1.66
N SER A 88 -5.53 5.41 -2.10
CA SER A 88 -4.69 6.57 -2.36
C SER A 88 -4.00 7.13 -1.11
N LYS A 89 -4.68 7.15 0.05
CA LYS A 89 -4.07 7.58 1.31
C LYS A 89 -3.19 6.48 1.89
N GLY A 90 -3.66 5.21 1.87
CA GLY A 90 -2.88 4.06 2.33
C GLY A 90 -1.55 3.97 1.60
N GLY A 91 -1.54 4.12 0.27
CA GLY A 91 -0.31 4.11 -0.53
C GLY A 91 0.72 5.16 -0.12
N THR A 92 0.30 6.28 0.47
CA THR A 92 1.25 7.30 0.96
C THR A 92 2.07 6.79 2.16
N PHE A 93 1.49 5.94 3.02
CA PHE A 93 2.20 5.36 4.16
C PHE A 93 3.27 4.34 3.76
N VAL A 94 3.16 3.75 2.56
CA VAL A 94 4.18 2.82 2.02
C VAL A 94 5.55 3.51 1.89
N TYR A 95 5.58 4.81 1.64
CA TYR A 95 6.84 5.56 1.58
C TYR A 95 7.60 5.63 2.91
N LEU A 96 6.97 5.30 4.03
CA LEU A 96 7.64 5.22 5.33
C LEU A 96 8.40 3.91 5.52
N ILE A 97 8.12 2.86 4.74
CA ILE A 97 8.75 1.55 4.88
C ILE A 97 10.28 1.63 4.79
N PRO A 98 10.89 2.30 3.78
CA PRO A 98 12.35 2.41 3.72
C PRO A 98 12.95 3.15 4.91
N VAL A 99 12.23 4.16 5.43
CA VAL A 99 12.69 4.93 6.59
C VAL A 99 12.72 4.07 7.85
N PHE A 100 11.65 3.33 8.11
CA PHE A 100 11.60 2.38 9.23
C PHE A 100 12.58 1.23 9.05
N GLY A 101 12.75 0.72 7.82
CA GLY A 101 13.73 -0.31 7.51
C GLY A 101 15.14 0.13 7.88
N ALA A 102 15.55 1.33 7.48
CA ALA A 102 16.85 1.89 7.81
C ALA A 102 17.03 2.10 9.33
N VAL A 103 16.01 2.66 10.01
CA VAL A 103 16.07 2.86 11.47
C VAL A 103 16.20 1.52 12.20
N PHE A 104 15.42 0.52 11.85
CA PHE A 104 15.49 -0.79 12.50
C PHE A 104 16.75 -1.57 12.13
N GLY A 105 17.30 -1.42 10.92
CA GLY A 105 18.59 -1.97 10.53
C GLY A 105 19.71 -1.50 11.46
N VAL A 106 19.77 -0.19 11.70
CA VAL A 106 20.76 0.39 12.61
C VAL A 106 20.51 -0.03 14.07
N VAL A 107 19.26 0.09 14.55
CA VAL A 107 18.96 -0.10 16.00
C VAL A 107 19.00 -1.58 16.40
N LEU A 108 18.49 -2.49 15.56
CA LEU A 108 18.36 -3.91 15.91
C LEU A 108 19.51 -4.75 15.39
N LEU A 109 20.07 -4.41 14.22
CA LEU A 109 21.14 -5.19 13.59
C LEU A 109 22.51 -4.57 13.79
N GLY A 110 22.59 -3.32 14.30
CA GLY A 110 23.85 -2.60 14.49
C GLY A 110 24.54 -2.26 13.17
N GLU A 111 23.76 -2.13 12.07
CA GLU A 111 24.30 -1.77 10.77
C GLU A 111 24.85 -0.35 10.78
N GLU A 112 25.97 -0.14 10.10
CA GLU A 112 26.51 1.20 9.92
C GLU A 112 25.68 1.97 8.91
N PHE A 113 25.16 3.13 9.31
CA PHE A 113 24.35 4.00 8.46
C PHE A 113 25.27 4.74 7.50
N THR A 114 25.26 4.35 6.24
CA THR A 114 26.09 5.00 5.24
C THR A 114 25.53 6.38 4.83
N LEU A 115 26.40 7.29 4.43
CA LEU A 115 25.98 8.60 3.93
C LEU A 115 25.03 8.50 2.72
N GLN A 116 25.22 7.48 1.89
CA GLN A 116 24.34 7.22 0.73
C GLN A 116 22.93 6.84 1.16
N GLU A 117 22.77 6.00 2.17
CA GLU A 117 21.48 5.63 2.73
C GLU A 117 20.77 6.81 3.39
N PHE A 118 21.52 7.66 4.09
CA PHE A 118 20.98 8.89 4.67
C PHE A 118 20.44 9.84 3.59
N ILE A 119 21.21 10.08 2.53
CA ILE A 119 20.78 10.92 1.41
C ILE A 119 19.55 10.31 0.72
N GLY A 120 19.53 8.98 0.50
CA GLY A 120 18.40 8.25 -0.07
C GLY A 120 17.13 8.41 0.76
N ALA A 121 17.22 8.21 2.08
CA ALA A 121 16.12 8.38 3.01
C ALA A 121 15.58 9.83 3.00
N LEU A 122 16.47 10.83 2.95
CA LEU A 122 16.08 12.24 2.90
C LEU A 122 15.30 12.56 1.61
N ILE A 123 15.77 12.07 0.46
CA ILE A 123 15.07 12.25 -0.83
C ILE A 123 13.68 11.62 -0.80
N VAL A 124 13.53 10.43 -0.23
CA VAL A 124 12.23 9.75 -0.08
C VAL A 124 11.28 10.56 0.79
N VAL A 125 11.74 11.07 1.94
CA VAL A 125 10.92 11.89 2.85
C VAL A 125 10.49 13.19 2.17
N ILE A 126 11.39 13.87 1.46
CA ILE A 126 11.06 15.09 0.70
C ILE A 126 10.02 14.78 -0.38
N GLY A 127 10.21 13.72 -1.16
CA GLY A 127 9.26 13.28 -2.19
C GLY A 127 7.88 12.96 -1.60
N MET A 128 7.83 12.31 -0.44
CA MET A 128 6.59 12.05 0.30
C MET A 128 5.89 13.35 0.69
N ILE A 129 6.58 14.32 1.27
CA ILE A 129 6.02 15.61 1.68
C ILE A 129 5.43 16.35 0.48
N ILE A 130 6.15 16.40 -0.63
CA ILE A 130 5.69 17.03 -1.88
C ILE A 130 4.41 16.33 -2.38
N SER A 131 4.41 14.99 -2.43
CA SER A 131 3.26 14.19 -2.86
C SER A 131 2.03 14.42 -2.01
N VAL A 132 2.18 14.47 -0.67
CA VAL A 132 1.08 14.73 0.26
C VAL A 132 0.52 16.15 0.06
N LYS A 133 1.39 17.17 -0.05
CA LYS A 133 0.97 18.56 -0.28
C LYS A 133 0.23 18.73 -1.60
N ALA A 134 0.75 18.17 -2.69
CA ALA A 134 0.10 18.20 -3.99
C ALA A 134 -1.30 17.58 -3.96
N LYS A 135 -1.46 16.47 -3.26
CA LYS A 135 -2.74 15.76 -3.11
C LYS A 135 -3.77 16.56 -2.29
N LEU A 136 -3.32 17.25 -1.25
CA LEU A 136 -4.18 18.13 -0.44
C LEU A 136 -4.65 19.33 -1.25
N SER A 137 -3.78 19.93 -2.06
CA SER A 137 -4.10 21.06 -2.94
C SER A 137 -5.16 20.68 -3.99
N VAL A 138 -5.00 19.55 -4.67
CA VAL A 138 -5.98 19.05 -5.67
C VAL A 138 -7.33 18.78 -5.00
N ARG A 139 -7.35 18.21 -3.81
CA ARG A 139 -8.59 17.92 -3.08
C ARG A 139 -9.32 19.18 -2.64
N SER A 140 -8.59 20.21 -2.21
CA SER A 140 -9.15 21.52 -1.84
C SER A 140 -9.81 22.16 -3.05
N ASN A 141 -9.14 22.18 -4.21
CA ASN A 141 -9.66 22.75 -5.43
C ASN A 141 -10.91 22.02 -5.93
N THR A 142 -10.92 20.68 -5.87
CA THR A 142 -12.10 19.87 -6.27
C THR A 142 -13.31 20.14 -5.36
N LYS A 143 -13.10 20.34 -4.05
CA LYS A 143 -14.17 20.72 -3.12
C LYS A 143 -14.76 22.07 -3.45
N SER A 144 -13.92 23.10 -3.65
CA SER A 144 -14.38 24.44 -4.05
C SER A 144 -15.18 24.43 -5.33
N VAL A 145 -14.72 23.70 -6.36
CA VAL A 145 -15.44 23.57 -7.63
C VAL A 145 -16.80 22.88 -7.44
N SER A 146 -16.89 21.86 -6.60
CA SER A 146 -18.15 21.17 -6.31
C SER A 146 -19.16 22.04 -5.57
N GLU A 147 -18.71 22.87 -4.66
CA GLU A 147 -19.54 23.84 -3.93
C GLU A 147 -20.06 24.94 -4.85
N ILE A 148 -19.20 25.50 -5.71
CA ILE A 148 -19.60 26.49 -6.71
C ILE A 148 -20.65 25.89 -7.66
N LYS A 149 -20.45 24.67 -8.13
CA LYS A 149 -21.41 23.98 -9.02
C LYS A 149 -22.76 23.77 -8.33
N LYS A 150 -22.77 23.38 -7.06
CA LYS A 150 -24.00 23.23 -6.26
C LYS A 150 -24.76 24.56 -6.14
N HIS A 151 -24.05 25.66 -5.85
CA HIS A 151 -24.61 27.00 -5.71
C HIS A 151 -25.20 27.52 -7.03
N LEU A 152 -24.55 27.20 -8.16
CA LEU A 152 -25.06 27.59 -9.51
C LEU A 152 -26.35 26.84 -9.87
N ILE A 153 -26.40 25.53 -9.56
CA ILE A 153 -27.61 24.71 -9.81
C ILE A 153 -28.78 25.22 -8.95
N GLU A 154 -28.53 25.56 -7.70
CA GLU A 154 -29.54 26.10 -6.77
C GLU A 154 -30.09 27.47 -7.27
N LYS A 155 -29.21 28.38 -7.71
CA LYS A 155 -29.61 29.64 -8.34
C LYS A 155 -30.42 29.46 -9.59
N GLN A 156 -30.08 28.51 -10.48
CA GLN A 156 -30.86 28.21 -11.67
C GLN A 156 -32.25 27.66 -11.33
N ALA A 157 -32.35 26.79 -10.34
CA ALA A 157 -33.61 26.23 -9.87
C ALA A 157 -34.55 27.32 -9.32
N LEU A 158 -34.01 28.27 -8.55
CA LEU A 158 -34.75 29.40 -7.99
C LEU A 158 -35.26 30.32 -9.10
N LYS A 159 -34.46 30.56 -10.14
CA LYS A 159 -34.86 31.40 -11.30
C LYS A 159 -36.01 30.78 -12.10
N LEU A 160 -35.94 29.48 -12.35
CA LEU A 160 -37.00 28.74 -13.05
C LEU A 160 -38.32 28.69 -12.27
N ASN A 161 -38.26 28.74 -10.93
CA ASN A 161 -39.45 28.74 -10.08
C ASN A 161 -40.10 30.14 -9.93
N SER A 162 -39.33 31.22 -10.18
CA SER A 162 -39.83 32.60 -10.16
C SER A 162 -40.49 33.07 -11.50
N GLU A 163 -40.27 32.30 -12.58
CA GLU A 163 -40.82 32.56 -13.90
C GLU A 163 -42.13 31.77 -14.19
N LYS A 164 -42.60 30.97 -13.22
CA LYS A 164 -43.92 30.28 -13.22
C LYS A 164 -44.92 30.98 -12.35
#